data_a1d306e57d436ea8187dd09c56e1e69a
#
_entry.id   a1d306e57d436ea8187dd09c56e1e69a
#
_cell.length_a   1.000
_cell.length_b   1.000
_cell.length_c   1.000
_cell.angle_alpha   90.00
_cell.angle_beta   90.00
_cell.angle_gamma   90.00
#
_symmetry.space_group_name_H-M   'P 1'
#
loop_
_entity.id
_entity.type
_entity.pdbx_description
1 polymer ?
#
loop_
_entity_poly.entity_id
_entity_poly.type
_entity_poly.pdbx_seq_one_letter_code
_entity_poly.pdbx_strand_id
1 'polypeptide(L)'
;MSNETVKKILGISAKVLSILIIAVTVFMMVFTIFSTLTFDRNDRNLFGIRFYVVLTDSMSPSENNKEDKVHFDAGDIVLIKNVKNKAALKEGDVIAFVSKNSSSFGETVTHKIRRVEKTDDGKIIGYTTYGTNTGVDDDVIVQPEFVIGKYAGKLPNIGHFFAFLKTTPGYIVCILVPFLLLISWQGVNTVRLFKQYRREQMADIEEERAQIAKEREESAAMLKELQALKEQLAKQQSENSSEKTNSNDTTAK
;
A
#
# COMPACT_ATOMS: atom_id res chain seq x y z
N MET A 1 16.80 -29.47 -4.95
CA MET A 1 16.99 -28.10 -4.36
C MET A 1 17.20 -28.29 -2.86
N SER A 2 18.31 -27.79 -2.33
CA SER A 2 18.60 -27.98 -0.90
C SER A 2 17.59 -27.16 -0.04
N ASN A 3 17.27 -27.66 1.15
CA ASN A 3 16.36 -27.02 2.10
C ASN A 3 16.78 -25.56 2.44
N GLU A 4 18.06 -25.27 2.33
CA GLU A 4 18.61 -23.92 2.52
C GLU A 4 18.29 -22.95 1.39
N THR A 5 18.33 -23.42 0.14
CA THR A 5 17.97 -22.61 -1.04
C THR A 5 16.50 -22.22 -1.01
N VAL A 6 15.62 -23.15 -0.62
CA VAL A 6 14.19 -22.90 -0.45
C VAL A 6 13.93 -21.87 0.65
N LYS A 7 14.60 -21.98 1.81
CA LYS A 7 14.49 -20.99 2.91
C LYS A 7 14.98 -19.60 2.51
N LYS A 8 16.09 -19.50 1.76
CA LYS A 8 16.59 -18.21 1.23
C LYS A 8 15.62 -17.57 0.24
N ILE A 9 15.08 -18.34 -0.69
CA ILE A 9 14.10 -17.85 -1.67
C ILE A 9 12.83 -17.39 -0.95
N LEU A 10 12.33 -18.17 0.02
CA LEU A 10 11.15 -17.80 0.82
C LEU A 10 11.39 -16.52 1.65
N GLY A 11 12.58 -16.31 2.18
CA GLY A 11 12.96 -15.12 2.90
C GLY A 11 13.05 -13.87 2.03
N ILE A 12 13.57 -14.02 0.81
CA ILE A 12 13.67 -12.93 -0.18
C ILE A 12 12.27 -12.57 -0.70
N SER A 13 11.45 -13.57 -1.06
CA SER A 13 10.08 -13.32 -1.52
C SER A 13 9.20 -12.63 -0.46
N ALA A 14 9.36 -13.01 0.81
CA ALA A 14 8.65 -12.36 1.91
C ALA A 14 9.07 -10.88 2.10
N LYS A 15 10.37 -10.57 1.96
CA LYS A 15 10.88 -9.19 2.02
C LYS A 15 10.36 -8.36 0.84
N VAL A 16 10.43 -8.90 -0.38
CA VAL A 16 9.91 -8.22 -1.58
C VAL A 16 8.42 -7.96 -1.47
N LEU A 17 7.64 -8.95 -1.02
CA LEU A 17 6.21 -8.78 -0.79
C LEU A 17 5.91 -7.71 0.27
N SER A 18 6.65 -7.69 1.38
CA SER A 18 6.51 -6.66 2.42
C SER A 18 6.79 -5.25 1.88
N ILE A 19 7.86 -5.07 1.11
CA ILE A 19 8.21 -3.79 0.48
C ILE A 19 7.10 -3.37 -0.51
N LEU A 20 6.60 -4.29 -1.30
CA LEU A 20 5.53 -4.02 -2.28
C LEU A 20 4.23 -3.58 -1.57
N ILE A 21 3.84 -4.25 -0.49
CA ILE A 21 2.65 -3.87 0.29
C ILE A 21 2.83 -2.48 0.92
N ILE A 22 4.00 -2.18 1.49
CA ILE A 22 4.30 -0.85 2.04
C ILE A 22 4.22 0.21 0.93
N ALA A 23 4.83 -0.04 -0.22
CA ALA A 23 4.80 0.88 -1.37
C ALA A 23 3.37 1.15 -1.86
N VAL A 24 2.53 0.10 -1.96
CA VAL A 24 1.10 0.23 -2.33
C VAL A 24 0.34 1.04 -1.27
N THR A 25 0.58 0.78 0.01
CA THR A 25 -0.10 1.51 1.10
C THR A 25 0.27 2.99 1.10
N VAL A 26 1.56 3.31 0.94
CA VAL A 26 2.03 4.70 0.84
C VAL A 26 1.47 5.38 -0.41
N PHE A 27 1.47 4.67 -1.55
CA PHE A 27 0.88 5.17 -2.79
C PHE A 27 -0.62 5.49 -2.62
N MET A 28 -1.39 4.58 -2.03
CA MET A 28 -2.81 4.77 -1.77
C MET A 28 -3.07 5.94 -0.81
N MET A 29 -2.23 6.10 0.21
CA MET A 29 -2.32 7.23 1.14
C MET A 29 -2.06 8.57 0.42
N VAL A 30 -0.97 8.65 -0.34
CA VAL A 30 -0.62 9.85 -1.13
C VAL A 30 -1.69 10.12 -2.18
N PHE A 31 -2.17 9.09 -2.88
CA PHE A 31 -3.26 9.21 -3.85
C PHE A 31 -4.55 9.74 -3.22
N THR A 32 -4.92 9.25 -2.03
CA THR A 32 -6.11 9.70 -1.31
C THR A 32 -5.99 11.18 -0.91
N ILE A 33 -4.84 11.56 -0.35
CA ILE A 33 -4.55 12.95 0.03
C ILE A 33 -4.58 13.85 -1.22
N PHE A 34 -3.87 13.46 -2.28
CA PHE A 34 -3.84 14.20 -3.54
C PHE A 34 -5.24 14.32 -4.16
N SER A 35 -5.99 13.21 -4.20
CA SER A 35 -7.36 13.18 -4.71
C SER A 35 -8.28 14.13 -3.92
N THR A 36 -8.16 14.15 -2.59
CA THR A 36 -9.00 15.01 -1.74
C THR A 36 -8.65 16.49 -1.87
N LEU A 37 -7.37 16.81 -2.02
CA LEU A 37 -6.89 18.21 -2.12
C LEU A 37 -7.04 18.79 -3.53
N THR A 38 -6.91 17.95 -4.57
CA THR A 38 -6.85 18.41 -5.97
C THR A 38 -8.20 18.36 -6.67
N PHE A 39 -9.09 17.46 -6.24
CA PHE A 39 -10.40 17.28 -6.86
C PHE A 39 -11.51 17.87 -5.97
N ASP A 40 -11.78 19.13 -6.18
CA ASP A 40 -13.03 19.72 -5.67
C ASP A 40 -14.24 18.98 -6.27
N ARG A 41 -15.34 18.88 -5.54
CA ARG A 41 -16.51 18.05 -5.89
C ARG A 41 -17.04 18.27 -7.31
N ASN A 42 -16.79 19.46 -7.89
CA ASN A 42 -17.31 19.86 -9.19
C ASN A 42 -16.28 19.93 -10.32
N ASP A 43 -14.98 19.85 -10.05
CA ASP A 43 -13.96 20.05 -11.08
C ASP A 43 -12.90 18.94 -11.10
N ARG A 44 -13.35 17.73 -11.40
CA ARG A 44 -12.46 16.56 -11.59
C ARG A 44 -11.76 16.63 -12.95
N ASN A 45 -11.01 17.68 -13.17
CA ASN A 45 -10.32 17.94 -14.43
C ASN A 45 -8.86 17.50 -14.34
N LEU A 46 -8.52 16.42 -15.00
CA LEU A 46 -7.14 15.94 -15.15
C LEU A 46 -6.71 16.15 -16.61
N PHE A 47 -5.77 17.08 -16.85
CA PHE A 47 -5.27 17.40 -18.19
C PHE A 47 -6.35 17.75 -19.24
N GLY A 48 -7.43 18.41 -18.82
CA GLY A 48 -8.54 18.79 -19.71
C GLY A 48 -9.59 17.69 -19.94
N ILE A 49 -9.48 16.57 -19.22
CA ILE A 49 -10.44 15.47 -19.27
C ILE A 49 -11.07 15.32 -17.89
N ARG A 50 -12.39 15.17 -17.84
CA ARG A 50 -13.17 14.87 -16.63
C ARG A 50 -13.65 13.44 -16.68
N PHE A 51 -13.77 12.83 -15.50
CA PHE A 51 -14.16 11.43 -15.31
C PHE A 51 -15.46 11.36 -14.53
N TYR A 52 -16.48 10.76 -15.12
CA TYR A 52 -17.77 10.57 -14.46
C TYR A 52 -18.15 9.11 -14.45
N VAL A 53 -18.58 8.62 -13.28
CA VAL A 53 -19.17 7.27 -13.15
C VAL A 53 -20.60 7.33 -13.67
N VAL A 54 -20.93 6.47 -14.61
CA VAL A 54 -22.28 6.33 -15.15
C VAL A 54 -23.14 5.62 -14.11
N LEU A 55 -24.28 6.22 -13.77
CA LEU A 55 -25.19 5.71 -12.73
C LEU A 55 -26.44 5.03 -13.31
N THR A 56 -26.76 5.29 -14.60
CA THR A 56 -28.00 4.81 -15.25
C THR A 56 -27.68 4.21 -16.60
N ASP A 57 -28.58 3.35 -17.09
CA ASP A 57 -28.46 2.67 -18.38
C ASP A 57 -29.08 3.46 -19.54
N SER A 58 -29.27 4.78 -19.41
CA SER A 58 -29.88 5.61 -20.45
C SER A 58 -29.15 5.61 -21.79
N MET A 59 -27.84 5.27 -21.80
CA MET A 59 -26.98 5.19 -22.96
C MET A 59 -26.49 3.76 -23.24
N SER A 60 -27.08 2.75 -22.60
CA SER A 60 -26.71 1.35 -22.81
C SER A 60 -27.12 0.85 -24.18
N PRO A 61 -26.43 -0.17 -24.73
CA PRO A 61 -26.83 -0.80 -26.00
C PRO A 61 -28.25 -1.37 -25.90
N SER A 62 -29.06 -1.12 -26.91
CA SER A 62 -30.43 -1.65 -27.04
C SER A 62 -30.83 -1.81 -28.50
N GLU A 63 -31.99 -2.43 -28.72
CA GLU A 63 -32.57 -2.53 -30.06
C GLU A 63 -32.81 -1.15 -30.72
N ASN A 64 -33.05 -0.12 -29.89
CA ASN A 64 -33.39 1.22 -30.34
C ASN A 64 -32.16 2.04 -30.81
N ASN A 65 -30.94 1.60 -30.48
CA ASN A 65 -29.73 2.36 -30.72
C ASN A 65 -28.59 1.55 -31.36
N LYS A 66 -28.91 0.44 -32.04
CA LYS A 66 -27.91 -0.44 -32.69
C LYS A 66 -26.96 0.26 -33.63
N GLU A 67 -27.42 1.33 -34.27
CA GLU A 67 -26.63 2.12 -35.24
C GLU A 67 -25.74 3.17 -34.56
N ASP A 68 -25.93 3.40 -33.29
CA ASP A 68 -25.13 4.37 -32.53
C ASP A 68 -23.75 3.79 -32.18
N LYS A 69 -22.73 4.61 -32.40
CA LYS A 69 -21.34 4.23 -32.16
C LYS A 69 -20.91 4.42 -30.71
N VAL A 70 -21.70 5.13 -29.90
CA VAL A 70 -21.36 5.48 -28.52
C VAL A 70 -22.38 4.87 -27.57
N HIS A 71 -21.93 3.89 -26.83
CA HIS A 71 -22.70 3.22 -25.78
C HIS A 71 -21.87 3.14 -24.51
N PHE A 72 -22.52 3.25 -23.38
CA PHE A 72 -21.92 3.01 -22.08
C PHE A 72 -23.01 2.60 -21.08
N ASP A 73 -22.62 1.72 -20.16
CA ASP A 73 -23.51 1.10 -19.19
C ASP A 73 -23.34 1.74 -17.80
N ALA A 74 -24.32 1.54 -16.94
CA ALA A 74 -24.14 1.86 -15.52
C ALA A 74 -22.90 1.14 -14.97
N GLY A 75 -22.05 1.87 -14.26
CA GLY A 75 -20.77 1.36 -13.76
C GLY A 75 -19.57 1.56 -14.69
N ASP A 76 -19.77 2.07 -15.90
CA ASP A 76 -18.66 2.58 -16.71
C ASP A 76 -18.17 3.93 -16.18
N ILE A 77 -16.92 4.30 -16.52
CA ILE A 77 -16.43 5.68 -16.36
C ILE A 77 -16.37 6.32 -17.73
N VAL A 78 -17.09 7.41 -17.93
CA VAL A 78 -17.02 8.21 -19.16
C VAL A 78 -15.97 9.32 -19.03
N LEU A 79 -15.22 9.49 -20.11
CA LEU A 79 -14.19 10.51 -20.28
C LEU A 79 -14.79 11.68 -21.02
N ILE A 80 -14.84 12.84 -20.39
CA ILE A 80 -15.45 14.06 -20.93
C ILE A 80 -14.37 15.10 -21.18
N LYS A 81 -14.15 15.43 -22.44
CA LYS A 81 -13.19 16.46 -22.83
C LYS A 81 -13.81 17.84 -22.78
N ASN A 82 -13.11 18.77 -22.20
CA ASN A 82 -13.57 20.16 -22.11
C ASN A 82 -13.72 20.76 -23.50
N VAL A 83 -14.84 21.45 -23.76
CA VAL A 83 -15.13 22.12 -25.04
C VAL A 83 -15.04 23.62 -24.85
N LYS A 84 -14.06 24.26 -25.48
CA LYS A 84 -13.86 25.71 -25.40
C LYS A 84 -14.98 26.49 -26.07
N ASN A 85 -15.36 26.06 -27.29
CA ASN A 85 -16.46 26.66 -28.03
C ASN A 85 -17.68 25.73 -28.00
N LYS A 86 -18.59 25.96 -27.07
CA LYS A 86 -19.80 25.16 -26.90
C LYS A 86 -20.77 25.31 -28.10
N ALA A 87 -20.72 26.43 -28.80
CA ALA A 87 -21.50 26.64 -30.01
C ALA A 87 -21.05 25.78 -31.20
N ALA A 88 -19.91 25.11 -31.14
CA ALA A 88 -19.44 24.18 -32.15
C ALA A 88 -20.03 22.76 -32.00
N LEU A 89 -20.81 22.48 -30.96
CA LEU A 89 -21.48 21.21 -30.75
C LEU A 89 -22.58 21.00 -31.78
N LYS A 90 -22.73 19.76 -32.22
CA LYS A 90 -23.61 19.36 -33.33
C LYS A 90 -24.56 18.25 -32.88
N GLU A 91 -25.60 18.08 -33.65
CA GLU A 91 -26.48 16.91 -33.58
C GLU A 91 -25.67 15.62 -33.68
N GLY A 92 -26.00 14.65 -32.85
CA GLY A 92 -25.28 13.39 -32.74
C GLY A 92 -24.06 13.42 -31.76
N ASP A 93 -23.62 14.58 -31.31
CA ASP A 93 -22.58 14.67 -30.26
C ASP A 93 -23.14 14.17 -28.93
N VAL A 94 -22.32 13.43 -28.20
CA VAL A 94 -22.64 13.04 -26.80
C VAL A 94 -21.96 14.03 -25.85
N ILE A 95 -22.75 14.68 -25.01
CA ILE A 95 -22.29 15.73 -24.10
C ILE A 95 -22.60 15.39 -22.65
N ALA A 96 -21.73 15.81 -21.76
CA ALA A 96 -22.02 15.85 -20.33
C ALA A 96 -22.45 17.26 -19.93
N PHE A 97 -23.47 17.37 -19.13
CA PHE A 97 -24.05 18.64 -18.68
C PHE A 97 -24.63 18.52 -17.28
N VAL A 98 -24.79 19.68 -16.62
CA VAL A 98 -25.51 19.76 -15.33
C VAL A 98 -27.01 19.82 -15.62
N SER A 99 -27.73 18.80 -15.16
CA SER A 99 -29.19 18.70 -15.39
C SER A 99 -29.95 19.77 -14.61
N LYS A 100 -30.96 20.34 -15.28
CA LYS A 100 -32.00 21.22 -14.70
C LYS A 100 -33.35 20.53 -14.60
N ASN A 101 -33.43 19.26 -14.99
CA ASN A 101 -34.63 18.48 -14.86
C ASN A 101 -34.93 18.22 -13.37
N SER A 102 -36.19 18.29 -12.97
CA SER A 102 -36.62 18.11 -11.58
C SER A 102 -36.20 16.77 -10.98
N SER A 103 -36.16 15.71 -11.78
CA SER A 103 -35.77 14.36 -11.35
C SER A 103 -34.26 14.16 -11.13
N SER A 104 -33.43 15.00 -11.76
CA SER A 104 -31.96 14.90 -11.72
C SER A 104 -31.28 16.27 -11.52
N PHE A 105 -31.95 17.16 -10.82
CA PHE A 105 -31.49 18.55 -10.64
C PHE A 105 -30.09 18.61 -10.00
N GLY A 106 -29.17 19.29 -10.69
CA GLY A 106 -27.78 19.47 -10.22
C GLY A 106 -26.88 18.25 -10.47
N GLU A 107 -27.40 17.14 -10.98
CA GLU A 107 -26.61 15.96 -11.36
C GLU A 107 -25.93 16.15 -12.70
N THR A 108 -24.80 15.47 -12.89
CA THR A 108 -24.15 15.41 -14.21
C THR A 108 -24.76 14.28 -15.00
N VAL A 109 -25.41 14.62 -16.10
CA VAL A 109 -26.01 13.71 -17.07
C VAL A 109 -25.17 13.69 -18.34
N THR A 110 -25.07 12.53 -18.99
CA THR A 110 -24.36 12.37 -20.27
C THR A 110 -25.31 11.77 -21.29
N HIS A 111 -25.76 12.60 -22.22
CA HIS A 111 -26.74 12.26 -23.24
C HIS A 111 -26.32 12.72 -24.64
N LYS A 112 -26.98 12.23 -25.67
CA LYS A 112 -26.75 12.56 -27.06
C LYS A 112 -27.60 13.76 -27.48
N ILE A 113 -27.02 14.69 -28.24
CA ILE A 113 -27.74 15.83 -28.81
C ILE A 113 -28.61 15.31 -29.95
N ARG A 114 -29.92 15.53 -29.83
CA ARG A 114 -30.88 15.27 -30.91
C ARG A 114 -31.02 16.47 -31.84
N ARG A 115 -31.17 17.68 -31.25
CA ARG A 115 -31.34 18.94 -31.98
C ARG A 115 -30.55 20.07 -31.35
N VAL A 116 -30.08 20.99 -32.17
CA VAL A 116 -29.47 22.23 -31.72
C VAL A 116 -30.52 23.33 -31.86
N GLU A 117 -30.99 23.83 -30.74
CA GLU A 117 -32.01 24.88 -30.69
C GLU A 117 -31.38 26.25 -30.93
N LYS A 118 -31.98 27.00 -31.90
CA LYS A 118 -31.48 28.32 -32.31
C LYS A 118 -32.61 29.33 -32.31
N THR A 119 -32.24 30.59 -32.10
CA THR A 119 -33.12 31.74 -32.38
C THR A 119 -33.24 31.96 -33.88
N ASP A 120 -34.20 32.79 -34.28
CA ASP A 120 -34.39 33.21 -35.71
C ASP A 120 -33.13 33.86 -36.29
N ASP A 121 -32.33 34.53 -35.46
CA ASP A 121 -31.04 35.13 -35.83
C ASP A 121 -29.89 34.09 -35.88
N GLY A 122 -30.19 32.81 -35.74
CA GLY A 122 -29.20 31.72 -35.81
C GLY A 122 -28.32 31.52 -34.57
N LYS A 123 -28.55 32.26 -33.48
CA LYS A 123 -27.82 32.10 -32.22
C LYS A 123 -28.30 30.84 -31.49
N ILE A 124 -27.36 30.02 -31.02
CA ILE A 124 -27.70 28.80 -30.27
C ILE A 124 -28.20 29.20 -28.86
N ILE A 125 -29.40 28.72 -28.53
CA ILE A 125 -30.04 28.87 -27.23
C ILE A 125 -29.88 27.63 -26.36
N GLY A 126 -29.70 26.45 -26.96
CA GLY A 126 -29.53 25.22 -26.22
C GLY A 126 -29.47 23.96 -27.07
N TYR A 127 -29.56 22.85 -26.41
CA TYR A 127 -29.52 21.52 -27.00
C TYR A 127 -30.66 20.68 -26.44
N THR A 128 -31.48 20.10 -27.31
CA THR A 128 -32.40 19.03 -26.94
C THR A 128 -31.61 17.73 -26.92
N THR A 129 -31.52 17.10 -25.76
CA THR A 129 -30.75 15.87 -25.52
C THR A 129 -31.66 14.69 -25.25
N TYR A 130 -31.14 13.46 -25.40
CA TYR A 130 -31.87 12.23 -25.13
C TYR A 130 -30.94 11.09 -24.76
N GLY A 131 -31.43 10.16 -23.93
CA GLY A 131 -30.78 8.88 -23.70
C GLY A 131 -31.02 7.94 -24.88
N THR A 132 -29.98 7.41 -25.49
CA THR A 132 -30.10 6.59 -26.71
C THR A 132 -30.85 5.28 -26.49
N ASN A 133 -30.78 4.71 -25.26
CA ASN A 133 -31.52 3.51 -24.92
C ASN A 133 -33.02 3.77 -24.75
N THR A 134 -33.39 4.89 -24.14
CA THR A 134 -34.80 5.24 -23.92
C THR A 134 -35.46 5.82 -25.18
N GLY A 135 -34.68 6.51 -25.99
CA GLY A 135 -35.15 7.19 -27.20
C GLY A 135 -36.01 8.43 -26.92
N VAL A 136 -36.24 8.78 -25.65
CA VAL A 136 -37.11 9.90 -25.23
C VAL A 136 -36.25 11.14 -25.01
N ASP A 137 -36.73 12.30 -25.49
CA ASP A 137 -36.07 13.59 -25.28
C ASP A 137 -36.11 13.99 -23.79
N ASP A 138 -35.06 14.64 -23.36
CA ASP A 138 -35.04 15.24 -22.01
C ASP A 138 -36.01 16.42 -21.95
N ASP A 139 -36.73 16.57 -20.83
CA ASP A 139 -37.79 17.57 -20.65
C ASP A 139 -37.29 19.01 -20.72
N VAL A 140 -35.99 19.22 -20.47
CA VAL A 140 -35.40 20.57 -20.36
C VAL A 140 -34.28 20.74 -21.38
N ILE A 141 -34.35 21.81 -22.16
CA ILE A 141 -33.29 22.21 -23.10
C ILE A 141 -32.03 22.56 -22.33
N VAL A 142 -30.92 21.93 -22.69
CA VAL A 142 -29.60 22.15 -22.07
C VAL A 142 -28.98 23.43 -22.63
N GLN A 143 -28.91 24.47 -21.84
CA GLN A 143 -28.25 25.72 -22.22
C GLN A 143 -26.74 25.53 -22.34
N PRO A 144 -26.03 26.25 -23.22
CA PRO A 144 -24.58 26.09 -23.41
C PRO A 144 -23.74 26.27 -22.13
N GLU A 145 -24.18 27.08 -21.20
CA GLU A 145 -23.51 27.35 -19.92
C GLU A 145 -23.45 26.12 -19.01
N PHE A 146 -24.46 25.22 -19.09
CA PHE A 146 -24.53 24.00 -18.30
C PHE A 146 -23.79 22.82 -18.92
N VAL A 147 -23.32 22.96 -20.18
CA VAL A 147 -22.51 21.93 -20.81
C VAL A 147 -21.12 21.91 -20.18
N ILE A 148 -20.75 20.75 -19.67
CA ILE A 148 -19.43 20.46 -19.08
C ILE A 148 -18.41 20.15 -20.16
N GLY A 149 -18.79 19.31 -21.14
CA GLY A 149 -17.90 18.92 -22.23
C GLY A 149 -18.50 17.84 -23.13
N LYS A 150 -17.68 17.34 -24.05
CA LYS A 150 -18.04 16.31 -25.04
C LYS A 150 -17.41 14.97 -24.66
N TYR A 151 -18.14 13.90 -24.89
CA TYR A 151 -17.65 12.52 -24.72
C TYR A 151 -16.41 12.28 -25.58
N ALA A 152 -15.39 11.67 -24.98
CA ALA A 152 -14.14 11.33 -25.63
C ALA A 152 -13.80 9.82 -25.56
N GLY A 153 -14.44 9.08 -24.64
CA GLY A 153 -14.23 7.66 -24.49
C GLY A 153 -14.81 7.12 -23.19
N LYS A 154 -14.68 5.82 -22.96
CA LYS A 154 -15.10 5.16 -21.72
C LYS A 154 -14.08 4.17 -21.20
N LEU A 155 -14.11 3.91 -19.90
CA LEU A 155 -13.43 2.82 -19.21
C LEU A 155 -14.51 1.88 -18.67
N PRO A 156 -14.65 0.67 -19.26
CA PRO A 156 -15.75 -0.22 -18.94
C PRO A 156 -15.59 -0.82 -17.52
N ASN A 157 -16.69 -0.94 -16.78
CA ASN A 157 -16.81 -1.60 -15.48
C ASN A 157 -15.95 -1.04 -14.32
N ILE A 158 -15.05 -0.10 -14.56
CA ILE A 158 -14.17 0.46 -13.53
C ILE A 158 -14.96 1.30 -12.52
N GLY A 159 -16.05 1.92 -12.94
CA GLY A 159 -16.91 2.73 -12.09
C GLY A 159 -17.56 1.92 -10.95
N HIS A 160 -17.90 0.65 -11.16
CA HIS A 160 -18.40 -0.23 -10.10
C HIS A 160 -17.41 -0.38 -8.95
N PHE A 161 -16.11 -0.52 -9.26
CA PHE A 161 -15.07 -0.58 -8.25
C PHE A 161 -14.99 0.73 -7.45
N PHE A 162 -15.01 1.87 -8.12
CA PHE A 162 -15.03 3.17 -7.43
C PHE A 162 -16.31 3.42 -6.65
N ALA A 163 -17.46 3.00 -7.17
CA ALA A 163 -18.72 3.05 -6.44
C ALA A 163 -18.67 2.19 -5.17
N PHE A 164 -18.16 0.96 -5.27
CA PHE A 164 -17.96 0.08 -4.12
C PHE A 164 -17.01 0.68 -3.09
N LEU A 165 -15.89 1.27 -3.51
CA LEU A 165 -14.94 1.93 -2.60
C LEU A 165 -15.57 3.07 -1.78
N LYS A 166 -16.60 3.74 -2.29
CA LYS A 166 -17.32 4.80 -1.58
C LYS A 166 -18.32 4.26 -0.55
N THR A 167 -18.63 2.97 -0.58
CA THR A 167 -19.50 2.34 0.42
C THR A 167 -18.72 2.04 1.70
N THR A 168 -19.40 2.03 2.84
CA THR A 168 -18.78 1.64 4.13
C THR A 168 -18.14 0.25 4.08
N PRO A 169 -18.79 -0.80 3.53
CA PRO A 169 -18.16 -2.11 3.36
C PRO A 169 -16.94 -2.08 2.45
N GLY A 170 -17.01 -1.33 1.34
CA GLY A 170 -15.90 -1.20 0.40
C GLY A 170 -14.67 -0.57 1.02
N TYR A 171 -14.86 0.50 1.78
CA TYR A 171 -13.80 1.16 2.55
C TYR A 171 -13.15 0.20 3.55
N ILE A 172 -13.96 -0.55 4.32
CA ILE A 172 -13.46 -1.52 5.30
C ILE A 172 -12.65 -2.63 4.61
N VAL A 173 -13.20 -3.23 3.56
CA VAL A 173 -12.54 -4.36 2.87
C VAL A 173 -11.28 -3.90 2.13
N CYS A 174 -11.33 -2.79 1.43
CA CYS A 174 -10.22 -2.38 0.55
C CYS A 174 -9.11 -1.60 1.28
N ILE A 175 -9.39 -1.00 2.44
CA ILE A 175 -8.41 -0.20 3.17
C ILE A 175 -8.08 -0.82 4.53
N LEU A 176 -9.09 -1.06 5.37
CA LEU A 176 -8.86 -1.51 6.74
C LEU A 176 -8.31 -2.95 6.81
N VAL A 177 -8.87 -3.88 6.02
CA VAL A 177 -8.44 -5.29 6.05
C VAL A 177 -6.99 -5.45 5.59
N PRO A 178 -6.53 -4.92 4.45
CA PRO A 178 -5.12 -4.98 4.05
C PRO A 178 -4.19 -4.32 5.06
N PHE A 179 -4.60 -3.21 5.65
CA PHE A 179 -3.83 -2.51 6.68
C PHE A 179 -3.65 -3.35 7.96
N LEU A 180 -4.72 -4.00 8.44
CA LEU A 180 -4.65 -4.91 9.60
C LEU A 180 -3.80 -6.14 9.31
N LEU A 181 -3.90 -6.72 8.11
CA LEU A 181 -3.06 -7.83 7.69
C LEU A 181 -1.58 -7.42 7.67
N LEU A 182 -1.27 -6.21 7.20
CA LEU A 182 0.08 -5.67 7.16
C LEU A 182 0.66 -5.51 8.57
N ILE A 183 -0.10 -4.89 9.50
CA ILE A 183 0.31 -4.74 10.89
C ILE A 183 0.54 -6.10 11.55
N SER A 184 -0.39 -7.06 11.35
CA SER A 184 -0.28 -8.41 11.90
C SER A 184 0.96 -9.13 11.39
N TRP A 185 1.21 -9.05 10.08
CA TRP A 185 2.41 -9.61 9.45
C TRP A 185 3.69 -9.00 10.00
N GLN A 186 3.74 -7.66 10.09
CA GLN A 186 4.89 -6.94 10.62
C GLN A 186 5.12 -7.27 12.10
N GLY A 187 4.06 -7.37 12.91
CA GLY A 187 4.12 -7.79 14.30
C GLY A 187 4.74 -9.18 14.46
N VAL A 188 4.29 -10.15 13.67
CA VAL A 188 4.87 -11.51 13.69
C VAL A 188 6.36 -11.50 13.30
N ASN A 189 6.74 -10.74 12.29
CA ASN A 189 8.14 -10.62 11.87
C ASN A 189 9.01 -9.99 12.98
N THR A 190 8.52 -8.94 13.63
CA THR A 190 9.22 -8.28 14.74
C THR A 190 9.42 -9.24 15.90
N VAL A 191 8.40 -10.02 16.28
CA VAL A 191 8.52 -11.04 17.35
C VAL A 191 9.53 -12.14 16.98
N ARG A 192 9.54 -12.59 15.72
CA ARG A 192 10.52 -13.58 15.24
C ARG A 192 11.95 -13.05 15.33
N LEU A 193 12.16 -11.81 14.88
CA LEU A 193 13.47 -11.16 14.92
C LEU A 193 13.94 -10.98 16.37
N PHE A 194 13.04 -10.55 17.27
CA PHE A 194 13.36 -10.40 18.70
C PHE A 194 13.73 -11.72 19.36
N LYS A 195 13.03 -12.83 19.01
CA LYS A 195 13.38 -14.17 19.49
C LYS A 195 14.76 -14.63 19.00
N GLN A 196 15.10 -14.27 17.74
CA GLN A 196 16.41 -14.59 17.19
C GLN A 196 17.51 -13.82 17.90
N TYR A 197 17.36 -12.52 18.10
CA TYR A 197 18.28 -11.69 18.89
C TYR A 197 18.48 -12.21 20.31
N ARG A 198 17.41 -12.60 20.97
CA ARG A 198 17.52 -13.21 22.32
C ARG A 198 18.32 -14.50 22.32
N ARG A 199 18.15 -15.35 21.31
CA ARG A 199 18.90 -16.61 21.20
C ARG A 199 20.39 -16.36 20.95
N GLU A 200 20.72 -15.42 20.10
CA GLU A 200 22.11 -15.01 19.84
C GLU A 200 22.77 -14.47 21.10
N GLN A 201 22.13 -13.55 21.82
CA GLN A 201 22.64 -13.03 23.08
C GLN A 201 22.79 -14.11 24.17
N MET A 202 21.86 -15.07 24.23
CA MET A 202 21.96 -16.18 25.19
C MET A 202 23.11 -17.12 24.86
N ALA A 203 23.38 -17.36 23.56
CA ALA A 203 24.51 -18.17 23.13
C ALA A 203 25.84 -17.50 23.44
N ASP A 204 25.97 -16.20 23.22
CA ASP A 204 27.17 -15.40 23.53
C ASP A 204 27.45 -15.42 25.05
N ILE A 205 26.41 -15.24 25.89
CA ILE A 205 26.53 -15.31 27.36
C ILE A 205 26.93 -16.71 27.81
N GLU A 206 26.41 -17.75 27.17
CA GLU A 206 26.74 -19.13 27.52
C GLU A 206 28.19 -19.47 27.15
N GLU A 207 28.68 -18.99 26.01
CA GLU A 207 30.08 -19.11 25.61
C GLU A 207 31.02 -18.35 26.55
N GLU A 208 30.69 -17.12 26.95
CA GLU A 208 31.44 -16.31 27.88
C GLU A 208 31.51 -17.00 29.29
N ARG A 209 30.40 -17.56 29.74
CA ARG A 209 30.36 -18.36 30.99
C ARG A 209 31.22 -19.61 30.92
N ALA A 210 31.25 -20.29 29.78
CA ALA A 210 32.09 -21.47 29.59
C ALA A 210 33.58 -21.11 29.58
N GLN A 211 33.96 -19.96 29.00
CA GLN A 211 35.32 -19.45 29.05
C GLN A 211 35.74 -19.10 30.48
N ILE A 212 34.91 -18.38 31.20
CA ILE A 212 35.16 -18.02 32.61
C ILE A 212 35.30 -19.30 33.49
N ALA A 213 34.48 -20.32 33.24
CA ALA A 213 34.57 -21.59 33.95
C ALA A 213 35.91 -22.30 33.71
N LYS A 214 36.40 -22.33 32.46
CA LYS A 214 37.73 -22.88 32.12
C LYS A 214 38.88 -22.10 32.78
N GLU A 215 38.84 -20.77 32.69
CA GLU A 215 39.87 -19.92 33.35
C GLU A 215 39.92 -20.14 34.87
N ARG A 216 38.76 -20.33 35.52
CA ARG A 216 38.70 -20.66 36.96
C ARG A 216 39.29 -22.04 37.25
N GLU A 217 39.03 -23.02 36.40
CA GLU A 217 39.56 -24.37 36.56
C GLU A 217 41.10 -24.39 36.40
N GLU A 218 41.60 -23.71 35.37
CA GLU A 218 43.04 -23.52 35.13
C GLU A 218 43.73 -22.77 36.28
N SER A 219 43.09 -21.69 36.78
CA SER A 219 43.60 -20.94 37.93
C SER A 219 43.62 -21.78 39.21
N ALA A 220 42.60 -22.61 39.44
CA ALA A 220 42.52 -23.50 40.58
C ALA A 220 43.58 -24.62 40.50
N ALA A 221 43.84 -25.15 39.31
CA ALA A 221 44.90 -26.12 39.07
C ALA A 221 46.29 -25.51 39.34
N MET A 222 46.56 -24.30 38.83
CA MET A 222 47.81 -23.58 39.07
C MET A 222 48.03 -23.26 40.55
N LEU A 223 46.98 -22.89 41.26
CA LEU A 223 47.06 -22.67 42.73
C LEU A 223 47.44 -23.94 43.50
N LYS A 224 46.88 -25.09 43.09
CA LYS A 224 47.24 -26.39 43.72
C LYS A 224 48.70 -26.75 43.45
N GLU A 225 49.17 -26.51 42.22
CA GLU A 225 50.57 -26.76 41.86
C GLU A 225 51.54 -25.89 42.64
N LEU A 226 51.22 -24.58 42.78
CA LEU A 226 51.98 -23.65 43.62
C LEU A 226 51.98 -24.05 45.07
N GLN A 227 50.88 -24.56 45.61
CA GLN A 227 50.82 -25.07 46.99
C GLN A 227 51.68 -26.31 47.16
N ALA A 228 51.64 -27.25 46.21
CA ALA A 228 52.49 -28.44 46.26
C ALA A 228 53.99 -28.12 46.16
N LEU A 229 54.34 -27.16 45.25
CA LEU A 229 55.74 -26.71 45.15
C LEU A 229 56.23 -26.03 46.42
N LYS A 230 55.38 -25.24 47.09
CA LYS A 230 55.64 -24.55 48.32
C LYS A 230 55.86 -25.56 49.49
N GLU A 231 55.09 -26.63 49.51
CA GLU A 231 55.21 -27.70 50.44
C GLU A 231 56.51 -28.53 50.28
N GLN A 232 56.89 -28.77 49.01
CA GLN A 232 58.18 -29.39 48.64
C GLN A 232 59.39 -28.55 49.09
N LEU A 233 59.32 -27.25 48.80
CA LEU A 233 60.40 -26.31 49.26
C LEU A 233 60.51 -26.26 50.79
N ALA A 234 59.38 -26.23 51.53
CA ALA A 234 59.35 -26.25 52.95
C ALA A 234 59.99 -27.54 53.51
N LYS A 235 59.74 -28.70 52.92
CA LYS A 235 60.37 -29.97 53.23
C LYS A 235 61.86 -29.97 52.99
N GLN A 236 62.33 -29.50 51.86
CA GLN A 236 63.75 -29.38 51.54
C GLN A 236 64.47 -28.42 52.46
N GLN A 237 63.84 -27.30 52.87
CA GLN A 237 64.43 -26.40 53.89
C GLN A 237 64.52 -27.02 55.26
N SER A 238 63.58 -27.85 55.67
CA SER A 238 63.65 -28.59 56.96
C SER A 238 64.68 -29.68 56.96
N GLU A 239 64.89 -30.40 55.85
CA GLU A 239 65.95 -31.40 55.68
C GLU A 239 67.33 -30.74 55.69
N ASN A 240 67.53 -29.67 54.92
CA ASN A 240 68.80 -28.91 54.93
C ASN A 240 69.14 -28.28 56.31
N SER A 241 68.13 -27.90 57.07
CA SER A 241 68.32 -27.39 58.41
C SER A 241 68.73 -28.50 59.37
N SER A 242 68.23 -29.72 59.20
CA SER A 242 68.60 -30.90 60.01
C SER A 242 70.00 -31.42 59.70
N GLU A 243 70.44 -31.36 58.48
CA GLU A 243 71.83 -31.70 58.06
C GLU A 243 72.88 -30.72 58.60
N LYS A 244 72.55 -29.40 58.61
CA LYS A 244 73.44 -28.41 59.22
C LYS A 244 73.59 -28.53 60.76
N THR A 245 72.61 -29.03 61.45
CA THR A 245 72.64 -29.24 62.88
C THR A 245 73.49 -30.50 63.24
N ASN A 246 73.47 -31.54 62.40
CA ASN A 246 74.25 -32.76 62.61
C ASN A 246 75.73 -32.61 62.20
N SER A 247 76.11 -31.66 61.35
CA SER A 247 77.53 -31.42 60.99
C SER A 247 78.30 -30.58 62.00
N ASN A 248 77.60 -29.88 62.88
CA ASN A 248 78.25 -29.05 63.93
C ASN A 248 78.53 -29.80 65.20
N ASP A 249 77.98 -31.02 65.38
CA ASP A 249 78.17 -31.83 66.62
C ASP A 249 79.33 -32.81 66.48
N THR A 250 80.04 -32.90 65.33
CA THR A 250 81.16 -33.84 65.08
C THR A 250 82.56 -33.19 65.16
N THR A 251 82.63 -31.90 65.49
CA THR A 251 83.91 -31.15 65.57
C THR A 251 84.25 -30.63 67.00
N ALA A 252 83.68 -31.23 68.07
CA ALA A 252 84.05 -30.94 69.42
C ALA A 252 84.36 -32.24 70.17
N LYS A 253 85.55 -32.90 69.88
CA LYS A 253 86.26 -33.79 70.72
C LYS A 253 87.72 -33.79 70.35
#